data_d8becf567e3c0b5af125cb3ef8acea35
#
_entry.id   d8becf567e3c0b5af125cb3ef8acea35
#
_cell.length_a   1.000
_cell.length_b   1.000
_cell.length_c   1.000
_cell.angle_alpha   90.00
_cell.angle_beta   90.00
_cell.angle_gamma   90.00
#
_symmetry.space_group_name_H-M   'P 1'
#
loop_
_entity.id
_entity.type
_entity.pdbx_description
1 polymer ?
#
loop_
_entity_poly.entity_id
_entity_poly.type
_entity_poly.pdbx_seq_one_letter_code
_entity_poly.pdbx_strand_id
1 'polypeptide(L)'
;MADEAKKIIVTGASGGIGRAIAVEAAKAGYYVICHYNHGKEKAEETLSLITTSGGEGELVQFNVADRADCKAKLDSLTEKHGALWGVVSNAGITRDNTFVGLTGEDWDAVIRTNLDSFFNVIQPLVMPMARKKKGRIIAVSSVSGIMGNRGQTNYSASKAGIIGAAKALAVELASRHITVNTIAPGVIETDMTAAINEEAKKIIMQTIPMARAGKPEEVASLAVFLLSESASYITRQVIAVDGGIH
;
A
#
# COMPACT_ATOMS: atom_id res chain seq x y z
N MET A 1 -5.28 -12.14 30.20
CA MET A 1 -4.48 -12.68 29.07
C MET A 1 -4.16 -11.49 28.20
N ALA A 2 -2.90 -11.21 27.89
CA ALA A 2 -2.56 -10.17 26.93
C ALA A 2 -3.24 -10.53 25.58
N ASP A 3 -3.96 -9.58 25.01
CA ASP A 3 -4.63 -9.76 23.73
C ASP A 3 -3.52 -10.00 22.67
N GLU A 4 -3.62 -11.07 21.91
CA GLU A 4 -2.62 -11.41 20.91
C GLU A 4 -2.51 -10.26 19.88
N ALA A 5 -1.28 -9.84 19.56
CA ALA A 5 -1.06 -8.73 18.66
C ALA A 5 -1.78 -8.94 17.31
N LYS A 6 -2.53 -7.94 16.87
CA LYS A 6 -3.21 -7.96 15.58
C LYS A 6 -2.19 -8.03 14.46
N LYS A 7 -2.26 -9.05 13.60
CA LYS A 7 -1.31 -9.31 12.52
C LYS A 7 -1.75 -8.63 11.23
N ILE A 8 -0.83 -7.93 10.60
CA ILE A 8 -1.06 -7.25 9.32
C ILE A 8 0.02 -7.60 8.31
N ILE A 9 -0.31 -7.53 7.02
CA ILE A 9 0.67 -7.59 5.95
C ILE A 9 0.78 -6.23 5.25
N VAL A 10 2.02 -5.80 4.98
CA VAL A 10 2.32 -4.59 4.20
C VAL A 10 3.12 -5.00 2.97
N THR A 11 2.54 -4.82 1.76
CA THR A 11 3.27 -5.13 0.53
C THR A 11 4.19 -3.98 0.12
N GLY A 12 5.38 -4.32 -0.40
CA GLY A 12 6.40 -3.34 -0.73
C GLY A 12 6.99 -2.63 0.49
N ALA A 13 7.16 -3.39 1.59
CA ALA A 13 7.70 -2.85 2.86
C ALA A 13 9.22 -2.65 2.85
N SER A 14 9.92 -2.94 1.76
CA SER A 14 11.39 -2.77 1.67
C SER A 14 11.84 -1.31 1.55
N GLY A 15 10.94 -0.35 1.34
CA GLY A 15 11.32 1.07 1.22
C GLY A 15 10.14 2.03 1.14
N GLY A 16 10.44 3.31 1.10
CA GLY A 16 9.48 4.39 0.90
C GLY A 16 8.27 4.33 1.85
N ILE A 17 7.08 4.54 1.30
CA ILE A 17 5.82 4.54 2.05
C ILE A 17 5.57 3.20 2.76
N GLY A 18 5.86 2.07 2.09
CA GLY A 18 5.63 0.74 2.68
C GLY A 18 6.47 0.48 3.92
N ARG A 19 7.75 0.90 3.92
CA ARG A 19 8.63 0.85 5.10
C ARG A 19 8.06 1.69 6.25
N ALA A 20 7.69 2.93 5.96
CA ALA A 20 7.14 3.82 6.99
C ALA A 20 5.85 3.26 7.60
N ILE A 21 4.94 2.73 6.79
CA ILE A 21 3.72 2.08 7.27
C ILE A 21 4.05 0.88 8.16
N ALA A 22 5.01 0.03 7.74
CA ALA A 22 5.40 -1.14 8.50
C ALA A 22 5.96 -0.78 9.88
N VAL A 23 6.87 0.20 9.94
CA VAL A 23 7.49 0.67 11.18
C VAL A 23 6.47 1.34 12.11
N GLU A 24 5.64 2.27 11.59
CA GLU A 24 4.64 2.96 12.41
C GLU A 24 3.53 2.00 12.90
N ALA A 25 3.13 1.02 12.09
CA ALA A 25 2.20 -0.01 12.53
C ALA A 25 2.79 -0.88 13.65
N ALA A 26 4.06 -1.25 13.56
CA ALA A 26 4.73 -2.00 14.62
C ALA A 26 4.81 -1.21 15.93
N LYS A 27 5.14 0.10 15.87
CA LYS A 27 5.08 0.99 17.04
C LYS A 27 3.69 1.09 17.66
N ALA A 28 2.64 0.95 16.84
CA ALA A 28 1.25 0.91 17.29
C ALA A 28 0.80 -0.47 17.83
N GLY A 29 1.73 -1.44 17.97
CA GLY A 29 1.47 -2.76 18.56
C GLY A 29 0.95 -3.82 17.58
N TYR A 30 1.03 -3.59 16.27
CA TYR A 30 0.74 -4.63 15.29
C TYR A 30 1.94 -5.56 15.10
N TYR A 31 1.68 -6.86 14.91
CA TYR A 31 2.66 -7.77 14.34
C TYR A 31 2.68 -7.57 12.82
N VAL A 32 3.84 -7.21 12.25
CA VAL A 32 3.91 -6.79 10.85
C VAL A 32 4.61 -7.82 9.98
N ILE A 33 3.89 -8.33 8.98
CA ILE A 33 4.45 -9.17 7.93
C ILE A 33 4.93 -8.24 6.81
N CYS A 34 6.24 -8.05 6.72
CA CYS A 34 6.89 -7.17 5.75
C CYS A 34 7.13 -7.92 4.45
N HIS A 35 6.30 -7.63 3.42
CA HIS A 35 6.48 -8.24 2.11
C HIS A 35 7.48 -7.46 1.26
N TYR A 36 8.30 -8.21 0.53
CA TYR A 36 9.18 -7.72 -0.54
C TYR A 36 9.18 -8.69 -1.73
N ASN A 37 9.52 -8.20 -2.93
CA ASN A 37 9.79 -9.05 -4.09
C ASN A 37 11.31 -9.15 -4.33
N HIS A 38 11.96 -8.00 -4.46
CA HIS A 38 13.41 -7.83 -4.58
C HIS A 38 13.93 -6.96 -3.45
N GLY A 39 15.25 -6.90 -3.26
CA GLY A 39 15.88 -6.07 -2.24
C GLY A 39 15.69 -6.62 -0.83
N LYS A 40 16.12 -7.88 -0.62
CA LYS A 40 16.05 -8.56 0.67
C LYS A 40 16.72 -7.74 1.77
N GLU A 41 17.88 -7.18 1.51
CA GLU A 41 18.66 -6.37 2.45
C GLU A 41 17.84 -5.16 2.93
N LYS A 42 17.17 -4.44 2.02
CA LYS A 42 16.28 -3.32 2.37
C LYS A 42 15.06 -3.77 3.20
N ALA A 43 14.56 -4.98 2.97
CA ALA A 43 13.49 -5.55 3.79
C ALA A 43 13.99 -5.94 5.19
N GLU A 44 15.21 -6.48 5.29
CA GLU A 44 15.88 -6.76 6.56
C GLU A 44 16.15 -5.49 7.37
N GLU A 45 16.53 -4.38 6.72
CA GLU A 45 16.62 -3.07 7.35
C GLU A 45 15.27 -2.65 7.96
N THR A 46 14.18 -2.82 7.20
CA THR A 46 12.84 -2.51 7.72
C THR A 46 12.49 -3.33 8.95
N LEU A 47 12.76 -4.64 8.91
CA LEU A 47 12.52 -5.52 10.06
C LEU A 47 13.40 -5.13 11.26
N SER A 48 14.66 -4.74 11.01
CA SER A 48 15.56 -4.22 12.05
C SER A 48 15.01 -2.94 12.71
N LEU A 49 14.46 -2.02 11.92
CA LEU A 49 13.81 -0.80 12.46
C LEU A 49 12.60 -1.15 13.33
N ILE A 50 11.79 -2.13 12.93
CA ILE A 50 10.66 -2.63 13.71
C ILE A 50 11.13 -3.19 15.04
N THR A 51 12.11 -4.11 15.03
CA THR A 51 12.59 -4.76 16.25
C THR A 51 13.32 -3.78 17.18
N THR A 52 14.10 -2.86 16.64
CA THR A 52 14.77 -1.81 17.41
C THR A 52 13.78 -0.86 18.09
N SER A 53 12.59 -0.64 17.48
CA SER A 53 11.52 0.14 18.09
C SER A 53 10.65 -0.64 19.10
N GLY A 54 11.02 -1.89 19.41
CA GLY A 54 10.28 -2.76 20.33
C GLY A 54 9.08 -3.47 19.72
N GLY A 55 8.89 -3.38 18.39
CA GLY A 55 7.85 -4.09 17.67
C GLY A 55 8.25 -5.50 17.24
N GLU A 56 7.30 -6.24 16.70
CA GLU A 56 7.50 -7.60 16.20
C GLU A 56 7.05 -7.74 14.74
N GLY A 57 7.70 -8.61 13.99
CA GLY A 57 7.33 -8.88 12.62
C GLY A 57 8.18 -9.98 11.97
N GLU A 58 7.88 -10.25 10.72
CA GLU A 58 8.62 -11.19 9.88
C GLU A 58 8.67 -10.73 8.43
N LEU A 59 9.56 -11.34 7.66
CA LEU A 59 9.66 -11.11 6.23
C LEU A 59 8.91 -12.19 5.45
N VAL A 60 8.30 -11.79 4.34
CA VAL A 60 7.76 -12.70 3.34
C VAL A 60 8.14 -12.23 1.95
N GLN A 61 8.60 -13.16 1.12
CA GLN A 61 8.95 -12.89 -0.27
C GLN A 61 7.97 -13.55 -1.23
N PHE A 62 7.42 -12.76 -2.15
CA PHE A 62 6.71 -13.23 -3.33
C PHE A 62 6.62 -12.13 -4.40
N ASN A 63 6.23 -12.48 -5.61
CA ASN A 63 5.96 -11.52 -6.68
C ASN A 63 4.47 -11.18 -6.71
N VAL A 64 4.10 -9.95 -6.38
CA VAL A 64 2.69 -9.50 -6.38
C VAL A 64 2.01 -9.58 -7.75
N ALA A 65 2.79 -9.59 -8.86
CA ALA A 65 2.27 -9.77 -10.20
C ALA A 65 2.02 -11.24 -10.56
N ASP A 66 2.52 -12.19 -9.76
CA ASP A 66 2.30 -13.63 -9.95
C ASP A 66 1.19 -14.12 -9.01
N ARG A 67 0.05 -14.46 -9.62
CA ARG A 67 -1.14 -14.91 -8.87
C ARG A 67 -0.92 -16.21 -8.12
N ALA A 68 -0.18 -17.15 -8.70
CA ALA A 68 0.06 -18.46 -8.09
C ALA A 68 1.00 -18.33 -6.90
N ASP A 69 2.09 -17.53 -7.04
CA ASP A 69 3.03 -17.25 -5.97
C ASP A 69 2.34 -16.50 -4.81
N CYS A 70 1.56 -15.44 -5.12
CA CYS A 70 0.73 -14.74 -4.12
C CYS A 70 -0.15 -15.72 -3.33
N LYS A 71 -0.93 -16.54 -4.05
CA LYS A 71 -1.85 -17.47 -3.40
C LYS A 71 -1.12 -18.44 -2.49
N ALA A 72 -0.06 -19.08 -2.97
CA ALA A 72 0.69 -20.07 -2.18
C ALA A 72 1.27 -19.47 -0.90
N LYS A 73 1.88 -18.28 -0.99
CA LYS A 73 2.47 -17.60 0.17
C LYS A 73 1.43 -17.08 1.15
N LEU A 74 0.32 -16.51 0.66
CA LEU A 74 -0.74 -15.97 1.51
C LEU A 74 -1.56 -17.08 2.19
N ASP A 75 -1.78 -18.20 1.53
CA ASP A 75 -2.38 -19.39 2.14
C ASP A 75 -1.50 -19.90 3.29
N SER A 76 -0.17 -20.05 3.07
CA SER A 76 0.79 -20.44 4.11
C SER A 76 0.81 -19.47 5.30
N LEU A 77 0.75 -18.15 5.04
CA LEU A 77 0.63 -17.16 6.12
C LEU A 77 -0.69 -17.29 6.89
N THR A 78 -1.78 -17.59 6.19
CA THR A 78 -3.09 -17.82 6.82
C THR A 78 -3.09 -19.12 7.66
N GLU A 79 -2.43 -20.16 7.21
CA GLU A 79 -2.22 -21.39 7.99
C GLU A 79 -1.41 -21.13 9.26
N LYS A 80 -0.32 -20.37 9.15
CA LYS A 80 0.57 -20.03 10.26
C LYS A 80 -0.05 -19.09 11.29
N HIS A 81 -0.73 -18.06 10.84
CA HIS A 81 -1.16 -16.93 11.68
C HIS A 81 -2.67 -16.85 11.90
N GLY A 82 -3.45 -17.66 11.19
CA GLY A 82 -4.88 -17.48 11.11
C GLY A 82 -5.27 -16.29 10.23
N ALA A 83 -6.51 -15.84 10.36
CA ALA A 83 -6.99 -14.68 9.62
C ALA A 83 -6.24 -13.40 10.04
N LEU A 84 -5.59 -12.74 9.11
CA LEU A 84 -4.93 -11.46 9.35
C LEU A 84 -5.96 -10.39 9.71
N TRP A 85 -5.54 -9.46 10.58
CA TRP A 85 -6.32 -8.28 10.93
C TRP A 85 -6.36 -7.27 9.80
N GLY A 86 -5.22 -7.06 9.11
CA GLY A 86 -5.12 -6.02 8.09
C GLY A 86 -4.25 -6.37 6.90
N VAL A 87 -4.57 -5.75 5.78
CA VAL A 87 -3.80 -5.78 4.54
C VAL A 87 -3.55 -4.36 4.08
N VAL A 88 -2.29 -4.01 3.87
CA VAL A 88 -1.89 -2.77 3.20
C VAL A 88 -1.29 -3.12 1.85
N SER A 89 -2.08 -2.96 0.79
CA SER A 89 -1.65 -3.17 -0.60
C SER A 89 -0.96 -1.90 -1.10
N ASN A 90 0.37 -1.87 -0.98
CA ASN A 90 1.20 -0.70 -1.29
C ASN A 90 2.19 -0.96 -2.44
N ALA A 91 2.61 -2.20 -2.68
CA ALA A 91 3.58 -2.52 -3.74
C ALA A 91 3.15 -1.93 -5.08
N GLY A 92 4.10 -1.33 -5.79
CA GLY A 92 3.86 -0.73 -7.09
C GLY A 92 5.13 -0.22 -7.75
N ILE A 93 5.04 0.00 -9.05
CA ILE A 93 6.12 0.54 -9.89
C ILE A 93 5.60 1.66 -10.78
N THR A 94 6.52 2.47 -11.30
CA THR A 94 6.28 3.42 -12.39
C THR A 94 7.10 3.02 -13.62
N ARG A 95 6.59 3.34 -14.79
CA ARG A 95 7.26 3.29 -16.09
C ARG A 95 6.74 4.47 -16.88
N ASP A 96 7.31 5.64 -16.57
CA ASP A 96 6.80 6.91 -17.04
C ASP A 96 7.32 7.22 -18.44
N ASN A 97 6.43 7.53 -19.36
CA ASN A 97 6.75 8.01 -20.70
C ASN A 97 5.53 8.75 -21.29
N THR A 98 5.76 9.58 -22.32
CA THR A 98 4.63 10.11 -23.12
C THR A 98 3.85 8.95 -23.75
N PHE A 99 2.55 9.12 -23.95
CA PHE A 99 1.71 8.03 -24.46
C PHE A 99 2.21 7.44 -25.80
N VAL A 100 2.75 8.30 -26.66
CA VAL A 100 3.32 7.85 -27.96
C VAL A 100 4.59 7.02 -27.78
N GLY A 101 5.38 7.30 -26.75
CA GLY A 101 6.62 6.57 -26.45
C GLY A 101 6.46 5.41 -25.46
N LEU A 102 5.26 5.20 -24.92
CA LEU A 102 5.00 4.14 -23.95
C LEU A 102 4.94 2.78 -24.69
N THR A 103 5.74 1.83 -24.25
CA THR A 103 5.73 0.48 -24.82
C THR A 103 4.61 -0.39 -24.22
N GLY A 104 4.22 -1.45 -24.95
CA GLY A 104 3.27 -2.45 -24.43
C GLY A 104 3.80 -3.15 -23.17
N GLU A 105 5.12 -3.44 -23.14
CA GLU A 105 5.79 -4.07 -22.00
C GLU A 105 5.73 -3.18 -20.75
N ASP A 106 5.98 -1.88 -20.89
CA ASP A 106 5.89 -0.93 -19.78
C ASP A 106 4.46 -0.75 -19.28
N TRP A 107 3.49 -0.72 -20.21
CA TRP A 107 2.08 -0.72 -19.87
C TRP A 107 1.71 -1.96 -19.05
N ASP A 108 2.00 -3.14 -19.58
CA ASP A 108 1.68 -4.43 -18.95
C ASP A 108 2.37 -4.59 -17.59
N ALA A 109 3.64 -4.20 -17.49
CA ALA A 109 4.39 -4.30 -16.23
C ALA A 109 3.73 -3.46 -15.13
N VAL A 110 3.30 -2.22 -15.44
CA VAL A 110 2.64 -1.35 -14.48
C VAL A 110 1.25 -1.88 -14.11
N ILE A 111 0.44 -2.30 -15.08
CA ILE A 111 -0.90 -2.85 -14.80
C ILE A 111 -0.81 -4.12 -13.95
N ARG A 112 0.06 -5.06 -14.30
CA ARG A 112 0.23 -6.33 -13.56
C ARG A 112 0.73 -6.09 -12.14
N THR A 113 1.73 -5.21 -11.98
CA THR A 113 2.31 -4.98 -10.65
C THR A 113 1.41 -4.13 -9.77
N ASN A 114 0.76 -3.10 -10.30
CA ASN A 114 -0.01 -2.17 -9.50
C ASN A 114 -1.47 -2.60 -9.33
N LEU A 115 -2.16 -2.95 -10.43
CA LEU A 115 -3.60 -3.22 -10.42
C LEU A 115 -3.92 -4.69 -10.16
N ASP A 116 -3.28 -5.62 -10.88
CA ASP A 116 -3.57 -7.04 -10.67
C ASP A 116 -3.13 -7.50 -9.27
N SER A 117 -2.09 -6.88 -8.70
CA SER A 117 -1.66 -7.14 -7.32
C SER A 117 -2.75 -6.86 -6.29
N PHE A 118 -3.63 -5.88 -6.52
CA PHE A 118 -4.78 -5.65 -5.64
C PHE A 118 -5.62 -6.93 -5.50
N PHE A 119 -5.95 -7.56 -6.62
CA PHE A 119 -6.68 -8.84 -6.61
C PHE A 119 -5.80 -9.97 -6.05
N ASN A 120 -4.58 -10.12 -6.55
CA ASN A 120 -3.70 -11.24 -6.21
C ASN A 120 -3.39 -11.32 -4.70
N VAL A 121 -3.23 -10.16 -4.05
CA VAL A 121 -2.88 -10.08 -2.61
C VAL A 121 -4.14 -10.11 -1.73
N ILE A 122 -5.20 -9.41 -2.09
CA ILE A 122 -6.35 -9.25 -1.21
C ILE A 122 -7.27 -10.48 -1.27
N GLN A 123 -7.53 -11.02 -2.46
CA GLN A 123 -8.50 -12.07 -2.66
C GLN A 123 -8.27 -13.33 -1.78
N PRO A 124 -7.05 -13.87 -1.62
CA PRO A 124 -6.80 -15.03 -0.76
C PRO A 124 -7.09 -14.75 0.73
N LEU A 125 -6.95 -13.49 1.17
CA LEU A 125 -7.10 -13.08 2.57
C LEU A 125 -8.53 -12.69 2.95
N VAL A 126 -9.40 -12.40 1.97
CA VAL A 126 -10.77 -11.94 2.23
C VAL A 126 -11.62 -13.00 2.94
N MET A 127 -11.58 -14.24 2.49
CA MET A 127 -12.46 -15.28 3.07
C MET A 127 -12.13 -15.58 4.54
N PRO A 128 -10.86 -15.73 4.96
CA PRO A 128 -10.48 -15.81 6.36
C PRO A 128 -10.98 -14.63 7.21
N MET A 129 -10.81 -13.39 6.72
CA MET A 129 -11.31 -12.18 7.40
C MET A 129 -12.86 -12.20 7.52
N ALA A 130 -13.55 -12.53 6.43
CA ALA A 130 -15.01 -12.56 6.38
C ALA A 130 -15.61 -13.59 7.35
N ARG A 131 -14.94 -14.75 7.56
CA ARG A 131 -15.33 -15.74 8.57
C ARG A 131 -15.15 -15.21 9.99
N LYS A 132 -14.12 -14.41 10.24
CA LYS A 132 -13.87 -13.76 11.54
C LYS A 132 -14.73 -12.52 11.75
N LYS A 133 -15.42 -12.04 10.71
CA LYS A 133 -16.25 -10.81 10.71
C LYS A 133 -15.48 -9.59 11.23
N LYS A 134 -14.23 -9.45 10.84
CA LYS A 134 -13.39 -8.30 11.17
C LYS A 134 -12.20 -8.23 10.23
N GLY A 135 -11.78 -7.02 9.88
CA GLY A 135 -10.60 -6.78 9.05
C GLY A 135 -10.48 -5.34 8.60
N ARG A 136 -9.30 -4.99 8.10
CA ARG A 136 -8.95 -3.69 7.54
C ARG A 136 -8.19 -3.89 6.25
N ILE A 137 -8.69 -3.33 5.17
CA ILE A 137 -8.01 -3.37 3.86
C ILE A 137 -7.71 -1.93 3.46
N ILE A 138 -6.45 -1.65 3.23
CA ILE A 138 -5.97 -0.35 2.79
C ILE A 138 -5.25 -0.56 1.45
N ALA A 139 -5.69 0.16 0.42
CA ALA A 139 -5.03 0.19 -0.86
C ALA A 139 -4.30 1.53 -1.02
N VAL A 140 -3.02 1.50 -1.38
CA VAL A 140 -2.25 2.71 -1.66
C VAL A 140 -2.35 3.01 -3.16
N SER A 141 -3.14 4.04 -3.48
CA SER A 141 -3.28 4.59 -4.82
C SER A 141 -2.26 5.73 -5.04
N SER A 142 -2.69 6.82 -5.61
CA SER A 142 -1.95 8.08 -5.85
C SER A 142 -2.92 9.18 -6.25
N VAL A 143 -2.56 10.44 -6.05
CA VAL A 143 -3.26 11.55 -6.68
C VAL A 143 -3.27 11.44 -8.21
N SER A 144 -2.25 10.80 -8.81
CA SER A 144 -2.25 10.48 -10.25
C SER A 144 -3.40 9.56 -10.67
N GLY A 145 -3.95 8.76 -9.75
CA GLY A 145 -5.16 7.95 -9.99
C GLY A 145 -6.46 8.75 -9.87
N ILE A 146 -6.43 9.94 -9.26
CA ILE A 146 -7.59 10.82 -9.10
C ILE A 146 -7.65 11.80 -10.27
N MET A 147 -6.56 12.52 -10.53
CA MET A 147 -6.54 13.65 -11.47
C MET A 147 -5.81 13.34 -12.79
N GLY A 148 -5.13 12.21 -12.89
CA GLY A 148 -4.20 11.93 -13.99
C GLY A 148 -2.90 12.71 -13.84
N ASN A 149 -1.85 12.27 -14.55
CA ASN A 149 -0.60 13.00 -14.61
C ASN A 149 0.06 12.78 -15.98
N ARG A 150 0.65 13.85 -16.52
CA ARG A 150 1.36 13.79 -17.82
C ARG A 150 2.49 12.78 -17.75
N GLY A 151 2.58 11.91 -18.76
CA GLY A 151 3.62 10.88 -18.85
C GLY A 151 3.35 9.63 -18.00
N GLN A 152 2.21 9.57 -17.32
CA GLN A 152 1.83 8.48 -16.41
C GLN A 152 0.51 7.81 -16.79
N THR A 153 0.22 7.65 -18.07
CA THR A 153 -1.08 7.09 -18.50
C THR A 153 -1.31 5.68 -17.94
N ASN A 154 -0.30 4.80 -17.99
CA ASN A 154 -0.33 3.46 -17.40
C ASN A 154 -0.46 3.50 -15.87
N TYR A 155 0.35 4.32 -15.21
CA TYR A 155 0.34 4.46 -13.76
C TYR A 155 -0.99 5.03 -13.27
N SER A 156 -1.47 6.13 -13.88
CA SER A 156 -2.75 6.74 -13.54
C SER A 156 -3.91 5.77 -13.75
N ALA A 157 -3.92 5.02 -14.87
CA ALA A 157 -4.92 3.98 -15.11
C ALA A 157 -4.91 2.90 -14.03
N SER A 158 -3.73 2.40 -13.66
CA SER A 158 -3.60 1.39 -12.60
C SER A 158 -4.09 1.90 -11.24
N LYS A 159 -3.73 3.14 -10.88
CA LYS A 159 -4.08 3.73 -9.58
C LYS A 159 -5.56 4.14 -9.52
N ALA A 160 -6.16 4.58 -10.63
CA ALA A 160 -7.60 4.80 -10.76
C ALA A 160 -8.38 3.47 -10.66
N GLY A 161 -7.88 2.40 -11.29
CA GLY A 161 -8.45 1.06 -11.21
C GLY A 161 -8.51 0.53 -9.78
N ILE A 162 -7.45 0.73 -8.99
CA ILE A 162 -7.42 0.40 -7.55
C ILE A 162 -8.55 1.13 -6.80
N ILE A 163 -8.76 2.43 -7.06
CA ILE A 163 -9.82 3.21 -6.41
C ILE A 163 -11.19 2.59 -6.70
N GLY A 164 -11.47 2.26 -7.96
CA GLY A 164 -12.73 1.62 -8.36
C GLY A 164 -12.92 0.25 -7.71
N ALA A 165 -11.89 -0.59 -7.74
CA ALA A 165 -11.91 -1.93 -7.15
C ALA A 165 -12.11 -1.88 -5.62
N ALA A 166 -11.40 -0.99 -4.92
CA ALA A 166 -11.52 -0.83 -3.47
C ALA A 166 -12.93 -0.34 -3.07
N LYS A 167 -13.52 0.60 -3.83
CA LYS A 167 -14.88 1.08 -3.59
C LYS A 167 -15.94 0.00 -3.76
N ALA A 168 -15.80 -0.89 -4.75
CA ALA A 168 -16.69 -2.02 -4.96
C ALA A 168 -16.55 -3.04 -3.81
N LEU A 169 -15.31 -3.44 -3.50
CA LEU A 169 -15.02 -4.40 -2.45
C LEU A 169 -15.51 -3.92 -1.06
N ALA A 170 -15.45 -2.60 -0.80
CA ALA A 170 -15.96 -2.02 0.43
C ALA A 170 -17.45 -2.30 0.66
N VAL A 171 -18.26 -2.25 -0.40
CA VAL A 171 -19.70 -2.53 -0.32
C VAL A 171 -19.94 -4.02 -0.04
N GLU A 172 -19.19 -4.90 -0.68
CA GLU A 172 -19.31 -6.36 -0.50
C GLU A 172 -18.96 -6.79 0.92
N LEU A 173 -17.97 -6.16 1.54
CA LEU A 173 -17.40 -6.59 2.82
C LEU A 173 -17.96 -5.84 4.04
N ALA A 174 -18.72 -4.77 3.86
CA ALA A 174 -19.24 -3.95 4.95
C ALA A 174 -20.08 -4.77 5.95
N SER A 175 -20.94 -5.67 5.47
CA SER A 175 -21.74 -6.58 6.32
C SER A 175 -20.90 -7.58 7.13
N ARG A 176 -19.63 -7.71 6.83
CA ARG A 176 -18.65 -8.53 7.55
C ARG A 176 -17.76 -7.73 8.49
N HIS A 177 -18.10 -6.46 8.76
CA HIS A 177 -17.30 -5.54 9.58
C HIS A 177 -15.85 -5.37 9.10
N ILE A 178 -15.63 -5.53 7.79
CA ILE A 178 -14.35 -5.29 7.13
C ILE A 178 -14.45 -3.93 6.44
N THR A 179 -13.54 -3.02 6.77
CA THR A 179 -13.43 -1.73 6.08
C THR A 179 -12.43 -1.81 4.94
N VAL A 180 -12.74 -1.15 3.84
CA VAL A 180 -11.83 -1.04 2.68
C VAL A 180 -11.71 0.44 2.32
N ASN A 181 -10.50 0.98 2.43
CA ASN A 181 -10.21 2.37 2.14
C ASN A 181 -8.99 2.50 1.23
N THR A 182 -8.91 3.61 0.54
CA THR A 182 -7.79 3.95 -0.34
C THR A 182 -7.09 5.19 0.20
N ILE A 183 -5.77 5.15 0.31
CA ILE A 183 -4.94 6.32 0.52
C ILE A 183 -4.39 6.74 -0.85
N ALA A 184 -4.47 8.03 -1.16
CA ALA A 184 -3.94 8.61 -2.38
C ALA A 184 -2.81 9.60 -2.03
N PRO A 185 -1.54 9.15 -1.94
CA PRO A 185 -0.43 10.04 -1.69
C PRO A 185 -0.19 10.99 -2.86
N GLY A 186 0.22 12.21 -2.56
CA GLY A 186 0.80 13.15 -3.50
C GLY A 186 2.29 12.89 -3.73
N VAL A 187 3.06 13.95 -3.79
CA VAL A 187 4.54 13.87 -3.90
C VAL A 187 5.12 13.60 -2.51
N ILE A 188 5.69 12.42 -2.33
CA ILE A 188 6.24 11.95 -1.05
C ILE A 188 7.76 11.71 -1.20
N GLU A 189 8.54 12.12 -0.22
CA GLU A 189 10.01 11.94 -0.17
C GLU A 189 10.34 10.44 -0.08
N THR A 190 10.76 9.84 -1.20
CA THR A 190 11.12 8.43 -1.31
C THR A 190 12.26 8.27 -2.31
N ASP A 191 12.90 7.09 -2.38
CA ASP A 191 13.89 6.77 -3.43
C ASP A 191 13.35 7.09 -4.85
N MET A 192 12.05 6.91 -5.06
CA MET A 192 11.39 7.17 -6.35
C MET A 192 11.38 8.66 -6.71
N THR A 193 11.17 9.54 -5.74
CA THR A 193 11.16 11.01 -5.94
C THR A 193 12.54 11.63 -5.81
N ALA A 194 13.49 10.96 -5.19
CA ALA A 194 14.88 11.39 -5.11
C ALA A 194 15.58 11.43 -6.47
N ALA A 195 15.11 10.65 -7.44
CA ALA A 195 15.62 10.62 -8.80
C ALA A 195 15.18 11.83 -9.66
N ILE A 196 14.25 12.66 -9.18
CA ILE A 196 13.77 13.86 -9.89
C ILE A 196 14.84 14.95 -9.78
N ASN A 197 15.20 15.55 -10.92
CA ASN A 197 16.18 16.64 -10.92
C ASN A 197 15.64 17.88 -10.18
N GLU A 198 16.56 18.72 -9.67
CA GLU A 198 16.23 19.86 -8.80
C GLU A 198 15.34 20.91 -9.47
N GLU A 199 15.45 21.11 -10.79
CA GLU A 199 14.58 22.05 -11.52
C GLU A 199 13.15 21.55 -11.60
N ALA A 200 12.96 20.28 -11.98
CA ALA A 200 11.63 19.66 -12.00
C ALA A 200 11.03 19.60 -10.60
N LYS A 201 11.84 19.33 -9.56
CA LYS A 201 11.42 19.34 -8.17
C LYS A 201 10.91 20.71 -7.73
N LYS A 202 11.59 21.80 -8.10
CA LYS A 202 11.12 23.17 -7.81
C LYS A 202 9.77 23.45 -8.46
N ILE A 203 9.58 23.06 -9.73
CA ILE A 203 8.32 23.24 -10.45
C ILE A 203 7.20 22.45 -9.76
N ILE A 204 7.45 21.19 -9.38
CA ILE A 204 6.49 20.35 -8.68
C ILE A 204 6.11 20.97 -7.32
N MET A 205 7.09 21.44 -6.54
CA MET A 205 6.82 22.07 -5.25
C MET A 205 5.93 23.33 -5.37
N GLN A 206 6.01 24.06 -6.47
CA GLN A 206 5.13 25.22 -6.72
C GLN A 206 3.67 24.83 -6.99
N THR A 207 3.40 23.58 -7.38
CA THR A 207 2.02 23.10 -7.61
C THR A 207 1.37 22.61 -6.32
N ILE A 208 2.13 22.40 -5.25
CA ILE A 208 1.64 21.93 -3.96
C ILE A 208 1.31 23.14 -3.07
N PRO A 209 0.07 23.36 -2.63
CA PRO A 209 -0.27 24.49 -1.77
C PRO A 209 0.56 24.56 -0.48
N MET A 210 0.89 23.41 0.14
CA MET A 210 1.80 23.38 1.29
C MET A 210 3.28 23.61 0.95
N ALA A 211 3.63 23.82 -0.31
CA ALA A 211 4.96 24.16 -0.83
C ALA A 211 6.10 23.20 -0.40
N ARG A 212 5.77 21.95 -0.14
CA ARG A 212 6.73 20.88 0.20
C ARG A 212 6.24 19.52 -0.22
N ALA A 213 7.15 18.57 -0.38
CA ALA A 213 6.80 17.16 -0.41
C ALA A 213 6.31 16.69 0.96
N GLY A 214 5.46 15.69 0.96
CA GLY A 214 5.08 14.96 2.17
C GLY A 214 6.17 13.98 2.58
N LYS A 215 6.20 13.63 3.86
CA LYS A 215 7.07 12.56 4.37
C LYS A 215 6.34 11.21 4.34
N PRO A 216 7.05 10.08 4.16
CA PRO A 216 6.43 8.75 4.24
C PRO A 216 5.64 8.52 5.53
N GLU A 217 6.09 9.08 6.65
CA GLU A 217 5.45 8.98 7.96
C GLU A 217 4.08 9.67 8.00
N GLU A 218 3.86 10.72 7.19
CA GLU A 218 2.55 11.40 7.10
C GLU A 218 1.51 10.49 6.43
N VAL A 219 1.93 9.68 5.46
CA VAL A 219 1.08 8.64 4.86
C VAL A 219 0.88 7.47 5.82
N ALA A 220 1.93 7.07 6.53
CA ALA A 220 1.89 5.97 7.49
C ALA A 220 0.95 6.26 8.66
N SER A 221 0.92 7.48 9.16
CA SER A 221 0.01 7.91 10.23
C SER A 221 -1.45 7.68 9.86
N LEU A 222 -1.85 8.02 8.63
CA LEU A 222 -3.20 7.75 8.14
C LEU A 222 -3.45 6.24 7.99
N ALA A 223 -2.49 5.49 7.49
CA ALA A 223 -2.62 4.04 7.35
C ALA A 223 -2.83 3.36 8.71
N VAL A 224 -2.05 3.73 9.73
CA VAL A 224 -2.18 3.21 11.11
C VAL A 224 -3.55 3.59 11.71
N PHE A 225 -4.01 4.83 11.51
CA PHE A 225 -5.36 5.23 11.93
C PHE A 225 -6.44 4.36 11.27
N LEU A 226 -6.36 4.15 9.95
CA LEU A 226 -7.33 3.31 9.22
C LEU A 226 -7.27 1.82 9.60
N LEU A 227 -6.13 1.33 10.07
CA LEU A 227 -6.00 -0.02 10.66
C LEU A 227 -6.64 -0.14 12.04
N SER A 228 -6.82 0.96 12.76
CA SER A 228 -7.30 0.97 14.14
C SER A 228 -8.80 0.68 14.27
N GLU A 229 -9.25 0.42 15.50
CA GLU A 229 -10.68 0.32 15.82
C GLU A 229 -11.39 1.68 15.71
N SER A 230 -10.67 2.79 15.91
CA SER A 230 -11.23 4.14 15.78
C SER A 230 -11.74 4.46 14.37
N ALA A 231 -11.25 3.73 13.35
CA ALA A 231 -11.70 3.85 11.97
C ALA A 231 -12.79 2.83 11.58
N SER A 232 -13.43 2.15 12.56
CA SER A 232 -14.36 1.04 12.29
C SER A 232 -15.61 1.42 11.47
N TYR A 233 -15.95 2.69 11.40
CA TYR A 233 -17.08 3.20 10.60
C TYR A 233 -16.63 3.95 9.32
N ILE A 234 -15.31 3.94 9.04
CA ILE A 234 -14.74 4.56 7.84
C ILE A 234 -14.47 3.47 6.80
N THR A 235 -15.25 3.46 5.73
CA THR A 235 -15.10 2.51 4.63
C THR A 235 -15.47 3.16 3.29
N ARG A 236 -14.98 2.61 2.17
CA ARG A 236 -15.23 3.12 0.82
C ARG A 236 -14.63 4.51 0.54
N GLN A 237 -13.74 5.00 1.41
CA GLN A 237 -13.17 6.33 1.26
C GLN A 237 -11.90 6.31 0.40
N VAL A 238 -11.67 7.42 -0.27
CA VAL A 238 -10.40 7.77 -0.91
C VAL A 238 -9.90 9.01 -0.21
N ILE A 239 -8.80 8.87 0.52
CA ILE A 239 -8.26 9.97 1.32
C ILE A 239 -6.89 10.34 0.77
N ALA A 240 -6.77 11.59 0.32
CA ALA A 240 -5.50 12.11 -0.15
C ALA A 240 -4.60 12.54 1.00
N VAL A 241 -3.30 12.36 0.80
CA VAL A 241 -2.23 12.88 1.66
C VAL A 241 -1.24 13.56 0.73
N ASP A 242 -1.51 14.80 0.36
CA ASP A 242 -0.93 15.42 -0.84
C ASP A 242 -0.59 16.90 -0.71
N GLY A 243 -0.79 17.50 0.46
CA GLY A 243 -0.53 18.93 0.67
C GLY A 243 -1.48 19.86 -0.10
N GLY A 244 -2.63 19.35 -0.59
CA GLY A 244 -3.67 20.11 -1.28
C GLY A 244 -3.46 20.21 -2.80
N ILE A 245 -2.68 19.28 -3.41
CA ILE A 245 -2.35 19.33 -4.84
C ILE A 245 -3.54 18.98 -5.75
N HIS A 246 -4.54 18.25 -5.25
CA HIS A 246 -5.74 17.91 -6.02
C HIS A 246 -7.00 18.51 -5.46
#